data_41946a70f5c70de48ae8b126ba71d581
#
_entry.id   41946a70f5c70de48ae8b126ba71d581
#
_cell.length_a   1.000
_cell.length_b   1.000
_cell.length_c   1.000
_cell.angle_alpha   90.00
_cell.angle_beta   90.00
_cell.angle_gamma   90.00
#
_symmetry.space_group_name_H-M   'P 1'
#
loop_
_entity.id
_entity.type
_entity.pdbx_description
1 polymer ?
#
loop_
_entity_poly.entity_id
_entity_poly.type
_entity_poly.pdbx_seq_one_letter_code
_entity_poly.pdbx_strand_id
1 'polypeptide(L)'
;MRISIVGPATPIPPVGWGAVESLIWDYKVTLEKLGHTVQIINISNPKEIIHRLNDFQPDFCHIQYDDWIVLYPYIQYPCACTTHFAYLEQPEKMNGYGRIFGLFQQAKPNVFCLSESIKKAYSILGGIPDHKLFVVPNGVDLSLFRHTDTPEFPDRSIYLAKIDYRKRQHKFQSIDSLFFAGNIADKRFNENHNYLGEWTKEYLHDYLTDYGNLVLLSDGEAHSLVIMEAFAAGLGVVVSEFATANLDLDKEFITVIPEDKIDDPQFVEYSIKNNREYSVAHRSEILKYAKQFSWENVIKTHYLPTVKKVIG
;
A
#
# COMPACT_ATOMS: atom_id res chain seq x y z
N MET A 1 23.21 11.17 0.01
CA MET A 1 23.25 10.23 -1.12
C MET A 1 22.45 10.80 -2.28
N ARG A 2 22.82 10.45 -3.49
CA ARG A 2 22.08 10.69 -4.72
C ARG A 2 21.27 9.42 -5.03
N ILE A 3 19.96 9.54 -5.08
CA ILE A 3 19.04 8.39 -5.26
C ILE A 3 18.21 8.62 -6.52
N SER A 4 18.19 7.68 -7.46
CA SER A 4 17.26 7.69 -8.59
C SER A 4 16.11 6.74 -8.31
N ILE A 5 14.88 7.20 -8.51
CA ILE A 5 13.67 6.38 -8.43
C ILE A 5 13.07 6.27 -9.84
N VAL A 6 13.00 5.04 -10.36
CA VAL A 6 12.41 4.74 -11.67
C VAL A 6 10.96 4.29 -11.46
N GLY A 7 10.03 5.10 -11.93
CA GLY A 7 8.59 4.91 -11.78
C GLY A 7 7.86 4.62 -13.11
N PRO A 8 6.54 4.53 -13.07
CA PRO A 8 5.70 4.44 -14.27
C PRO A 8 5.82 5.73 -15.10
N ALA A 9 5.50 5.63 -16.40
CA ALA A 9 5.52 6.75 -17.34
C ALA A 9 4.26 7.63 -17.21
N THR A 10 3.93 8.01 -16.00
CA THR A 10 2.77 8.82 -15.61
C THR A 10 3.23 10.04 -14.82
N PRO A 11 2.42 11.10 -14.69
CA PRO A 11 2.77 12.26 -13.85
C PRO A 11 3.05 11.86 -12.40
N ILE A 12 4.15 12.39 -11.82
CA ILE A 12 4.52 12.23 -10.41
C ILE A 12 4.85 13.62 -9.86
N PRO A 13 4.09 14.14 -8.87
CA PRO A 13 2.94 13.52 -8.20
C PRO A 13 1.77 13.29 -9.17
N PRO A 14 0.88 12.33 -8.88
CA PRO A 14 -0.26 12.05 -9.73
C PRO A 14 -1.29 13.18 -9.70
N VAL A 15 -2.02 13.34 -10.81
CA VAL A 15 -3.24 14.14 -10.84
C VAL A 15 -4.40 13.20 -10.46
N GLY A 16 -5.01 13.42 -9.29
CA GLY A 16 -6.01 12.50 -8.74
C GLY A 16 -5.39 11.24 -8.10
N TRP A 17 -6.01 10.08 -8.34
CA TRP A 17 -5.56 8.81 -7.75
C TRP A 17 -4.42 8.18 -8.55
N GLY A 18 -3.43 7.66 -7.84
CA GLY A 18 -2.29 6.96 -8.38
C GLY A 18 -1.43 6.47 -7.21
N ALA A 19 -1.61 5.19 -6.81
CA ALA A 19 -0.97 4.67 -5.60
C ALA A 19 0.57 4.67 -5.69
N VAL A 20 1.13 4.08 -6.76
CA VAL A 20 2.58 3.98 -6.94
C VAL A 20 3.21 5.37 -7.15
N GLU A 21 2.54 6.23 -7.92
CA GLU A 21 2.98 7.60 -8.17
C GLU A 21 3.03 8.43 -6.89
N SER A 22 2.03 8.27 -6.02
CA SER A 22 2.00 8.93 -4.70
C SER A 22 3.14 8.43 -3.82
N LEU A 23 3.35 7.12 -3.74
CA LEU A 23 4.45 6.52 -2.99
C LEU A 23 5.81 7.06 -3.46
N ILE A 24 6.05 7.14 -4.77
CA ILE A 24 7.31 7.68 -5.32
C ILE A 24 7.50 9.13 -4.92
N TRP A 25 6.42 9.93 -4.95
CA TRP A 25 6.47 11.31 -4.52
C TRP A 25 6.80 11.45 -3.04
N ASP A 26 6.17 10.65 -2.19
CA ASP A 26 6.41 10.66 -0.75
C ASP A 26 7.83 10.21 -0.39
N TYR A 27 8.37 9.20 -1.09
CA TYR A 27 9.78 8.83 -1.00
C TYR A 27 10.69 10.03 -1.31
N LYS A 28 10.44 10.73 -2.43
CA LYS A 28 11.24 11.91 -2.82
C LYS A 28 11.19 12.98 -1.75
N VAL A 29 9.99 13.40 -1.35
CA VAL A 29 9.81 14.51 -0.38
C VAL A 29 10.50 14.16 0.95
N THR A 30 10.31 12.93 1.44
CA THR A 30 10.88 12.52 2.71
C THR A 30 12.40 12.38 2.64
N LEU A 31 12.94 11.80 1.59
CA LEU A 31 14.38 11.66 1.39
C LEU A 31 15.07 13.03 1.24
N GLU A 32 14.49 13.97 0.52
CA GLU A 32 15.03 15.31 0.37
C GLU A 32 15.00 16.09 1.69
N LYS A 33 13.93 15.94 2.48
CA LYS A 33 13.84 16.48 3.85
C LYS A 33 14.94 15.91 4.77
N LEU A 34 15.41 14.70 4.51
CA LEU A 34 16.49 14.04 5.23
C LEU A 34 17.89 14.35 4.63
N GLY A 35 18.00 15.28 3.68
CA GLY A 35 19.27 15.75 3.11
C GLY A 35 19.83 14.88 1.98
N HIS A 36 19.01 14.06 1.34
CA HIS A 36 19.38 13.31 0.13
C HIS A 36 19.00 14.10 -1.13
N THR A 37 19.64 13.80 -2.26
CA THR A 37 19.25 14.35 -3.57
C THR A 37 18.51 13.27 -4.34
N VAL A 38 17.28 13.54 -4.77
CA VAL A 38 16.41 12.54 -5.40
C VAL A 38 16.05 12.95 -6.83
N GLN A 39 16.31 12.04 -7.78
CA GLN A 39 15.83 12.13 -9.15
C GLN A 39 14.67 11.15 -9.35
N ILE A 40 13.55 11.61 -9.89
CA ILE A 40 12.47 10.74 -10.40
C ILE A 40 12.63 10.60 -11.91
N ILE A 41 12.56 9.36 -12.41
CA ILE A 41 12.56 9.01 -13.83
C ILE A 41 11.22 8.32 -14.13
N ASN A 42 10.31 9.04 -14.78
CA ASN A 42 8.93 8.62 -15.08
C ASN A 42 8.64 8.72 -16.59
N ILE A 43 9.43 8.02 -17.39
CA ILE A 43 9.36 8.02 -18.85
C ILE A 43 9.25 6.60 -19.40
N SER A 44 8.72 6.46 -20.64
CA SER A 44 8.45 5.16 -21.26
C SER A 44 9.61 4.62 -22.11
N ASN A 45 10.63 5.43 -22.38
CA ASN A 45 11.75 4.99 -23.24
C ASN A 45 12.87 4.36 -22.41
N PRO A 46 13.14 3.03 -22.55
CA PRO A 46 14.18 2.33 -21.77
C PRO A 46 15.57 2.91 -21.94
N LYS A 47 15.94 3.31 -23.16
CA LYS A 47 17.28 3.88 -23.45
C LYS A 47 17.45 5.23 -22.76
N GLU A 48 16.41 6.03 -22.76
CA GLU A 48 16.40 7.34 -22.11
C GLU A 48 16.45 7.18 -20.57
N ILE A 49 15.82 6.16 -19.99
CA ILE A 49 15.93 5.84 -18.55
C ILE A 49 17.42 5.59 -18.21
N ILE A 50 18.11 4.72 -18.97
CA ILE A 50 19.52 4.41 -18.73
C ILE A 50 20.39 5.67 -18.94
N HIS A 51 20.12 6.48 -19.97
CA HIS A 51 20.84 7.74 -20.20
C HIS A 51 20.71 8.69 -18.99
N ARG A 52 19.51 8.92 -18.48
CA ARG A 52 19.28 9.77 -17.30
C ARG A 52 19.93 9.23 -16.03
N LEU A 53 19.97 7.92 -15.85
CA LEU A 53 20.72 7.30 -14.76
C LEU A 53 22.22 7.60 -14.87
N ASN A 54 22.79 7.46 -16.07
CA ASN A 54 24.21 7.71 -16.33
C ASN A 54 24.59 9.20 -16.16
N ASP A 55 23.71 10.12 -16.57
CA ASP A 55 23.92 11.57 -16.38
C ASP A 55 23.84 11.96 -14.90
N PHE A 56 22.90 11.37 -14.16
CA PHE A 56 22.74 11.67 -12.74
C PHE A 56 23.76 10.98 -11.86
N GLN A 57 24.31 9.81 -12.25
CA GLN A 57 25.27 9.01 -11.47
C GLN A 57 24.80 8.80 -10.02
N PRO A 58 23.70 8.06 -9.79
CA PRO A 58 23.17 7.85 -8.44
C PRO A 58 24.08 6.93 -7.62
N ASP A 59 24.12 7.13 -6.30
CA ASP A 59 24.68 6.17 -5.36
C ASP A 59 23.81 4.91 -5.29
N PHE A 60 22.50 5.06 -5.55
CA PHE A 60 21.51 3.99 -5.52
C PHE A 60 20.36 4.24 -6.50
N CYS A 61 19.93 3.19 -7.20
CA CYS A 61 18.78 3.18 -8.08
C CYS A 61 17.66 2.32 -7.49
N HIS A 62 16.45 2.89 -7.36
CA HIS A 62 15.26 2.17 -6.89
C HIS A 62 14.23 2.05 -8.02
N ILE A 63 13.98 0.86 -8.50
CA ILE A 63 12.90 0.57 -9.46
C ILE A 63 11.62 0.34 -8.67
N GLN A 64 10.68 1.29 -8.78
CA GLN A 64 9.37 1.27 -8.09
C GLN A 64 8.22 0.83 -9.02
N TYR A 65 8.53 0.50 -10.26
CA TYR A 65 7.57 -0.02 -11.22
C TYR A 65 8.15 -1.27 -11.86
N ASP A 66 7.57 -2.40 -11.53
CA ASP A 66 8.12 -3.73 -11.76
C ASP A 66 8.24 -4.13 -13.25
N ASP A 67 7.50 -3.49 -14.16
CA ASP A 67 7.74 -3.62 -15.60
C ASP A 67 9.18 -3.25 -16.00
N TRP A 68 9.81 -2.32 -15.26
CA TRP A 68 11.19 -1.90 -15.50
C TRP A 68 12.25 -2.88 -14.99
N ILE A 69 11.86 -4.05 -14.45
CA ILE A 69 12.81 -5.13 -14.13
C ILE A 69 13.66 -5.53 -15.34
N VAL A 70 13.14 -5.35 -16.57
CA VAL A 70 13.87 -5.58 -17.82
C VAL A 70 15.16 -4.74 -17.93
N LEU A 71 15.26 -3.63 -17.22
CA LEU A 71 16.42 -2.75 -17.21
C LEU A 71 17.50 -3.18 -16.22
N TYR A 72 17.14 -4.02 -15.23
CA TYR A 72 18.05 -4.40 -14.16
C TYR A 72 19.44 -4.86 -14.62
N PRO A 73 19.57 -5.70 -15.68
CA PRO A 73 20.89 -6.13 -16.19
C PRO A 73 21.74 -5.02 -16.82
N TYR A 74 21.13 -3.88 -17.15
CA TYR A 74 21.80 -2.75 -17.83
C TYR A 74 22.13 -1.60 -16.89
N ILE A 75 21.66 -1.64 -15.64
CA ILE A 75 21.92 -0.62 -14.62
C ILE A 75 23.27 -0.94 -13.96
N GLN A 76 24.20 0.01 -14.05
CA GLN A 76 25.57 -0.13 -13.52
C GLN A 76 25.73 0.37 -12.08
N TYR A 77 24.64 0.78 -11.45
CA TYR A 77 24.59 1.30 -10.08
C TYR A 77 24.00 0.27 -9.12
N PRO A 78 24.33 0.32 -7.81
CA PRO A 78 23.60 -0.44 -6.81
C PRO A 78 22.09 -0.22 -6.98
N CYS A 79 21.33 -1.32 -7.12
CA CYS A 79 19.92 -1.24 -7.51
C CYS A 79 19.08 -2.25 -6.74
N ALA A 80 17.85 -1.87 -6.43
CA ALA A 80 16.80 -2.77 -5.96
C ALA A 80 15.47 -2.48 -6.66
N CYS A 81 14.59 -3.48 -6.65
CA CYS A 81 13.23 -3.38 -7.22
C CYS A 81 12.20 -3.55 -6.11
N THR A 82 11.10 -2.78 -6.19
CA THR A 82 9.87 -3.04 -5.41
C THR A 82 8.76 -3.45 -6.36
N THR A 83 7.93 -4.41 -5.96
CA THR A 83 6.70 -4.77 -6.66
C THR A 83 5.49 -4.44 -5.81
N HIS A 84 4.46 -3.94 -6.46
CA HIS A 84 3.17 -3.59 -5.85
C HIS A 84 2.05 -4.56 -6.25
N PHE A 85 2.40 -5.72 -6.81
CA PHE A 85 1.44 -6.72 -7.25
C PHE A 85 0.78 -7.44 -6.07
N ALA A 86 -0.56 -7.45 -6.07
CA ALA A 86 -1.36 -7.89 -4.92
C ALA A 86 -1.39 -9.42 -4.69
N TYR A 87 -1.01 -10.23 -5.69
CA TYR A 87 -1.20 -11.69 -5.67
C TYR A 87 0.10 -12.49 -5.70
N LEU A 88 1.22 -11.94 -5.25
CA LEU A 88 2.49 -12.69 -5.21
C LEU A 88 2.43 -13.94 -4.33
N GLU A 89 1.58 -13.91 -3.32
CA GLU A 89 1.38 -15.03 -2.38
C GLU A 89 0.33 -16.04 -2.88
N GLN A 90 -0.33 -15.75 -4.00
CA GLN A 90 -1.41 -16.55 -4.60
C GLN A 90 -1.05 -16.88 -6.06
N PRO A 91 -0.15 -17.88 -6.30
CA PRO A 91 0.36 -18.18 -7.65
C PRO A 91 -0.74 -18.46 -8.67
N GLU A 92 -1.86 -19.03 -8.24
CA GLU A 92 -3.04 -19.33 -9.07
C GLU A 92 -3.73 -18.05 -9.60
N LYS A 93 -3.48 -16.89 -8.96
CA LYS A 93 -4.02 -15.58 -9.37
C LYS A 93 -3.01 -14.70 -10.11
N MET A 94 -1.80 -15.19 -10.35
CA MET A 94 -0.76 -14.37 -11.03
C MET A 94 -1.09 -14.03 -12.49
N ASN A 95 -1.95 -14.78 -13.17
CA ASN A 95 -2.41 -14.50 -14.55
C ASN A 95 -1.32 -13.86 -15.45
N GLY A 96 -1.56 -12.68 -16.03
CA GLY A 96 -0.61 -11.97 -16.88
C GLY A 96 0.70 -11.50 -16.20
N TYR A 97 0.76 -11.47 -14.86
CA TYR A 97 1.95 -11.08 -14.12
C TYR A 97 3.07 -12.14 -14.15
N GLY A 98 2.76 -13.38 -14.50
CA GLY A 98 3.75 -14.46 -14.56
C GLY A 98 4.96 -14.16 -15.46
N ARG A 99 4.80 -13.33 -16.51
CA ARG A 99 5.91 -12.88 -17.37
C ARG A 99 6.88 -11.97 -16.58
N ILE A 100 6.38 -11.02 -15.84
CA ILE A 100 7.19 -10.10 -15.02
C ILE A 100 7.87 -10.88 -13.91
N PHE A 101 7.13 -11.75 -13.23
CA PHE A 101 7.70 -12.64 -12.20
C PHE A 101 8.83 -13.52 -12.74
N GLY A 102 8.69 -14.06 -13.96
CA GLY A 102 9.75 -14.80 -14.64
C GLY A 102 11.03 -13.98 -14.88
N LEU A 103 10.92 -12.67 -15.12
CA LEU A 103 12.09 -11.78 -15.22
C LEU A 103 12.77 -11.59 -13.86
N PHE A 104 12.02 -11.51 -12.76
CA PHE A 104 12.62 -11.52 -11.41
C PHE A 104 13.37 -12.82 -11.12
N GLN A 105 12.80 -13.98 -11.52
CA GLN A 105 13.45 -15.29 -11.37
C GLN A 105 14.79 -15.37 -12.15
N GLN A 106 14.85 -14.79 -13.34
CA GLN A 106 16.05 -14.78 -14.17
C GLN A 106 17.10 -13.79 -13.67
N ALA A 107 16.71 -12.56 -13.38
CA ALA A 107 17.62 -11.48 -13.00
C ALA A 107 18.13 -11.60 -11.56
N LYS A 108 17.35 -12.24 -10.67
CA LYS A 108 17.61 -12.35 -9.23
C LYS A 108 18.09 -11.02 -8.63
N PRO A 109 17.28 -9.94 -8.74
CA PRO A 109 17.68 -8.62 -8.28
C PRO A 109 17.70 -8.56 -6.74
N ASN A 110 18.21 -7.46 -6.18
CA ASN A 110 17.80 -7.08 -4.84
C ASN A 110 16.33 -6.66 -4.86
N VAL A 111 15.51 -7.17 -3.94
CA VAL A 111 14.09 -6.86 -3.86
C VAL A 111 13.76 -6.22 -2.52
N PHE A 112 13.13 -5.06 -2.57
CA PHE A 112 12.52 -4.44 -1.42
C PHE A 112 11.08 -4.94 -1.34
N CYS A 113 10.87 -5.95 -0.52
CA CYS A 113 9.59 -6.62 -0.32
C CYS A 113 8.71 -5.79 0.62
N LEU A 114 7.45 -5.61 0.28
CA LEU A 114 6.53 -4.80 1.10
C LEU A 114 6.15 -5.47 2.42
N SER A 115 6.34 -6.80 2.56
CA SER A 115 6.06 -7.58 3.77
C SER A 115 6.95 -8.83 3.84
N GLU A 116 6.97 -9.50 5.01
CA GLU A 116 7.66 -10.79 5.18
C GLU A 116 7.02 -11.90 4.33
N SER A 117 5.71 -11.87 4.12
CA SER A 117 5.01 -12.83 3.27
C SER A 117 5.43 -12.68 1.80
N ILE A 118 5.54 -11.45 1.29
CA ILE A 118 6.06 -11.17 -0.06
C ILE A 118 7.53 -11.60 -0.18
N LYS A 119 8.35 -11.35 0.85
CA LYS A 119 9.74 -11.84 0.90
C LYS A 119 9.79 -13.35 0.78
N LYS A 120 8.95 -14.06 1.54
CA LYS A 120 8.83 -15.52 1.49
C LYS A 120 8.39 -16.01 0.10
N ALA A 121 7.46 -15.32 -0.54
CA ALA A 121 7.03 -15.66 -1.90
C ALA A 121 8.18 -15.53 -2.91
N TYR A 122 8.97 -14.46 -2.86
CA TYR A 122 10.15 -14.32 -3.71
C TYR A 122 11.26 -15.33 -3.42
N SER A 123 11.47 -15.72 -2.16
CA SER A 123 12.42 -16.76 -1.79
C SER A 123 11.99 -18.11 -2.35
N ILE A 124 10.76 -18.54 -2.07
CA ILE A 124 10.25 -19.88 -2.41
C ILE A 124 9.88 -20.00 -3.90
N LEU A 125 9.04 -19.11 -4.40
CA LEU A 125 8.54 -19.17 -5.78
C LEU A 125 9.50 -18.54 -6.78
N GLY A 126 10.17 -17.46 -6.36
CA GLY A 126 11.12 -16.72 -7.19
C GLY A 126 12.52 -17.32 -7.23
N GLY A 127 12.89 -18.15 -6.26
CA GLY A 127 14.24 -18.69 -6.10
C GLY A 127 15.29 -17.59 -5.94
N ILE A 128 14.91 -16.43 -5.38
CA ILE A 128 15.82 -15.33 -5.10
C ILE A 128 16.48 -15.59 -3.74
N PRO A 129 17.82 -15.50 -3.63
CA PRO A 129 18.51 -15.73 -2.37
C PRO A 129 18.11 -14.74 -1.28
N ASP A 130 17.94 -15.20 -0.04
CA ASP A 130 17.46 -14.38 1.09
C ASP A 130 18.31 -13.13 1.36
N HIS A 131 19.61 -13.17 1.11
CA HIS A 131 20.49 -12.00 1.27
C HIS A 131 20.21 -10.86 0.27
N LYS A 132 19.37 -11.10 -0.74
CA LYS A 132 18.89 -10.11 -1.71
C LYS A 132 17.45 -9.65 -1.44
N LEU A 133 16.78 -10.20 -0.42
CA LEU A 133 15.39 -9.92 -0.08
C LEU A 133 15.32 -9.13 1.22
N PHE A 134 14.76 -7.93 1.17
CA PHE A 134 14.69 -7.01 2.29
C PHE A 134 13.27 -6.52 2.49
N VAL A 135 12.77 -6.49 3.72
CA VAL A 135 11.45 -5.93 4.00
C VAL A 135 11.55 -4.42 4.15
N VAL A 136 10.88 -3.72 3.25
CA VAL A 136 10.74 -2.27 3.23
C VAL A 136 9.27 -1.94 3.00
N PRO A 137 8.48 -1.68 4.07
CA PRO A 137 7.05 -1.41 3.95
C PRO A 137 6.78 -0.05 3.31
N ASN A 138 5.54 0.18 2.87
CA ASN A 138 5.06 1.51 2.51
C ASN A 138 4.89 2.37 3.77
N GLY A 139 4.91 3.68 3.59
CA GLY A 139 4.60 4.66 4.64
C GLY A 139 3.32 5.44 4.36
N VAL A 140 2.98 6.31 5.30
CA VAL A 140 1.89 7.28 5.20
C VAL A 140 2.34 8.63 5.78
N ASP A 141 1.90 9.74 5.19
CA ASP A 141 2.13 11.07 5.78
C ASP A 141 1.03 11.37 6.81
N LEU A 142 1.36 11.18 8.09
CA LEU A 142 0.43 11.40 9.20
C LEU A 142 -0.04 12.85 9.31
N SER A 143 0.75 13.80 8.80
CA SER A 143 0.46 15.23 8.94
C SER A 143 -0.68 15.72 8.03
N LEU A 144 -1.06 14.91 7.04
CA LEU A 144 -2.14 15.24 6.11
C LEU A 144 -3.53 15.00 6.71
N PHE A 145 -3.63 14.11 7.72
CA PHE A 145 -4.93 13.66 8.22
C PHE A 145 -5.43 14.54 9.36
N ARG A 146 -6.66 15.03 9.20
CA ARG A 146 -7.41 15.59 10.32
C ARG A 146 -7.70 14.51 11.35
N HIS A 147 -7.71 14.87 12.59
CA HIS A 147 -8.12 14.00 13.71
C HIS A 147 -9.23 14.63 14.52
N THR A 148 -10.19 13.82 14.98
CA THR A 148 -11.21 14.18 15.95
C THR A 148 -11.48 13.05 16.93
N ASP A 149 -11.65 13.38 18.21
CA ASP A 149 -12.10 12.43 19.23
C ASP A 149 -13.62 12.24 19.22
N THR A 150 -14.34 13.13 18.52
CA THR A 150 -15.81 13.13 18.39
C THR A 150 -16.21 13.04 16.92
N PRO A 151 -16.20 11.82 16.32
CA PRO A 151 -16.55 11.64 14.91
C PRO A 151 -18.01 12.04 14.64
N GLU A 152 -18.26 12.56 13.45
CA GLU A 152 -19.62 12.93 13.02
C GLU A 152 -20.54 11.69 12.85
N PHE A 153 -19.94 10.58 12.40
CA PHE A 153 -20.64 9.31 12.11
C PHE A 153 -20.03 8.14 12.91
N PRO A 154 -20.11 8.16 14.26
CA PRO A 154 -19.49 7.12 15.10
C PRO A 154 -20.12 5.73 14.90
N ASP A 155 -21.32 5.66 14.39
CA ASP A 155 -22.09 4.45 14.10
C ASP A 155 -21.95 3.95 12.66
N ARG A 156 -21.16 4.63 11.82
CA ARG A 156 -20.89 4.27 10.42
C ARG A 156 -19.48 3.77 10.22
N SER A 157 -19.36 2.75 9.37
CA SER A 157 -18.10 2.23 8.87
C SER A 157 -17.89 2.68 7.43
N ILE A 158 -16.63 2.82 6.99
CA ILE A 158 -16.30 3.22 5.63
C ILE A 158 -15.49 2.15 4.91
N TYR A 159 -15.87 1.79 3.70
CA TYR A 159 -15.11 0.98 2.76
C TYR A 159 -14.57 1.89 1.65
N LEU A 160 -13.37 2.39 1.83
CA LEU A 160 -12.75 3.35 0.92
C LEU A 160 -11.75 2.65 0.01
N ALA A 161 -12.13 2.41 -1.22
CA ALA A 161 -11.27 1.82 -2.26
C ALA A 161 -11.94 1.95 -3.62
N LYS A 162 -11.15 1.81 -4.71
CA LYS A 162 -11.74 1.52 -6.02
C LYS A 162 -12.70 0.34 -5.88
N ILE A 163 -13.91 0.51 -6.37
CA ILE A 163 -14.95 -0.54 -6.33
C ILE A 163 -14.69 -1.49 -7.50
N ASP A 164 -13.95 -2.56 -7.22
CA ASP A 164 -13.57 -3.54 -8.22
C ASP A 164 -13.77 -4.99 -7.74
N TYR A 165 -13.60 -5.94 -8.66
CA TYR A 165 -13.76 -7.36 -8.38
C TYR A 165 -12.93 -7.82 -7.17
N ARG A 166 -11.69 -7.38 -7.06
CA ARG A 166 -10.74 -7.75 -6.01
C ARG A 166 -11.16 -7.25 -4.63
N LYS A 167 -11.79 -6.09 -4.57
CA LYS A 167 -12.23 -5.45 -3.31
C LYS A 167 -13.55 -5.99 -2.78
N ARG A 168 -14.33 -6.74 -3.57
CA ARG A 168 -15.53 -7.48 -3.15
C ARG A 168 -16.67 -6.63 -2.54
N GLN A 169 -16.68 -5.30 -2.70
CA GLN A 169 -17.66 -4.41 -2.05
C GLN A 169 -19.11 -4.81 -2.32
N HIS A 170 -19.41 -5.35 -3.50
CA HIS A 170 -20.75 -5.80 -3.88
C HIS A 170 -21.33 -6.86 -2.92
N LYS A 171 -20.50 -7.61 -2.19
CA LYS A 171 -20.95 -8.63 -1.23
C LYS A 171 -21.52 -8.04 0.06
N PHE A 172 -21.13 -6.81 0.39
CA PHE A 172 -21.39 -6.20 1.70
C PHE A 172 -22.37 -5.04 1.66
N GLN A 173 -23.02 -4.80 0.52
CA GLN A 173 -23.96 -3.68 0.34
C GLN A 173 -25.26 -3.78 1.15
N SER A 174 -25.58 -4.96 1.69
CA SER A 174 -26.72 -5.17 2.59
C SER A 174 -26.46 -4.73 4.03
N ILE A 175 -25.22 -4.36 4.37
CA ILE A 175 -24.87 -3.87 5.72
C ILE A 175 -25.15 -2.37 5.77
N ASP A 176 -26.27 -1.97 6.37
CA ASP A 176 -26.76 -0.59 6.38
C ASP A 176 -25.77 0.42 7.00
N SER A 177 -24.96 -0.02 7.99
CA SER A 177 -23.98 0.83 8.65
C SER A 177 -22.66 0.94 7.89
N LEU A 178 -22.47 0.22 6.76
CA LEU A 178 -21.26 0.25 5.94
C LEU A 178 -21.45 1.13 4.71
N PHE A 179 -20.67 2.19 4.62
CA PHE A 179 -20.67 3.15 3.52
C PHE A 179 -19.50 2.89 2.57
N PHE A 180 -19.67 3.19 1.29
CA PHE A 180 -18.69 2.90 0.24
C PHE A 180 -18.28 4.18 -0.47
N ALA A 181 -16.98 4.38 -0.63
CA ALA A 181 -16.44 5.48 -1.42
C ALA A 181 -15.35 4.98 -2.38
N GLY A 182 -15.42 5.43 -3.63
CA GLY A 182 -14.48 5.10 -4.69
C GLY A 182 -15.14 4.99 -6.07
N ASN A 183 -14.32 5.02 -7.13
CA ASN A 183 -14.82 4.89 -8.48
C ASN A 183 -15.25 3.44 -8.78
N ILE A 184 -16.40 3.31 -9.46
CA ILE A 184 -17.03 2.01 -9.75
C ILE A 184 -16.44 1.41 -11.03
N ALA A 185 -15.86 0.20 -10.89
CA ALA A 185 -15.43 -0.65 -12.01
C ALA A 185 -16.10 -2.04 -11.98
N ASP A 186 -16.69 -2.44 -10.85
CA ASP A 186 -17.42 -3.71 -10.72
C ASP A 186 -18.91 -3.50 -11.02
N LYS A 187 -19.38 -4.08 -12.12
CA LYS A 187 -20.78 -4.00 -12.55
C LYS A 187 -21.80 -4.66 -11.59
N ARG A 188 -21.35 -5.44 -10.61
CA ARG A 188 -22.19 -6.06 -9.59
C ARG A 188 -22.52 -5.11 -8.44
N PHE A 189 -21.75 -4.02 -8.32
CA PHE A 189 -22.01 -3.01 -7.31
C PHE A 189 -23.15 -2.09 -7.77
N ASN A 190 -24.11 -1.86 -6.88
CA ASN A 190 -25.23 -0.98 -7.12
C ASN A 190 -25.04 0.35 -6.40
N GLU A 191 -25.32 1.45 -7.09
CA GLU A 191 -25.35 2.77 -6.49
C GLU A 191 -26.63 2.90 -5.64
N ASN A 192 -26.50 2.72 -4.36
CA ASN A 192 -27.59 2.82 -3.37
C ASN A 192 -27.30 3.93 -2.34
N HIS A 193 -28.14 4.03 -1.31
CA HIS A 193 -28.07 5.09 -0.28
C HIS A 193 -26.77 5.14 0.51
N ASN A 194 -25.97 4.05 0.57
CA ASN A 194 -24.71 3.99 1.28
C ASN A 194 -23.47 4.15 0.35
N TYR A 195 -23.67 4.49 -0.93
CA TYR A 195 -22.60 4.89 -1.83
C TYR A 195 -22.40 6.41 -1.80
N LEU A 196 -21.16 6.83 -1.49
CA LEU A 196 -20.79 8.22 -1.25
C LEU A 196 -20.10 8.89 -2.46
N GLY A 197 -20.00 8.16 -3.58
CA GLY A 197 -19.26 8.64 -4.73
C GLY A 197 -17.75 8.45 -4.62
N GLU A 198 -17.01 9.05 -5.53
CA GLU A 198 -15.54 9.05 -5.52
C GLU A 198 -15.03 10.22 -4.68
N TRP A 199 -14.18 9.93 -3.72
CA TRP A 199 -13.54 10.94 -2.88
C TRP A 199 -12.25 11.44 -3.54
N THR A 200 -11.92 12.72 -3.35
CA THR A 200 -10.58 13.24 -3.61
C THR A 200 -9.65 12.90 -2.43
N LYS A 201 -8.34 13.06 -2.63
CA LYS A 201 -7.37 12.88 -1.54
C LYS A 201 -7.57 13.89 -0.41
N GLU A 202 -7.85 15.12 -0.76
CA GLU A 202 -8.12 16.20 0.21
C GLU A 202 -9.35 15.85 1.04
N TYR A 203 -10.42 15.38 0.39
CA TYR A 203 -11.64 14.95 1.08
C TYR A 203 -11.36 13.78 2.03
N LEU A 204 -10.58 12.79 1.57
CA LEU A 204 -10.15 11.67 2.42
C LEU A 204 -9.39 12.17 3.65
N HIS A 205 -8.41 13.06 3.48
CA HIS A 205 -7.60 13.59 4.58
C HIS A 205 -8.44 14.32 5.64
N ASP A 206 -9.45 15.07 5.19
CA ASP A 206 -10.28 15.88 6.07
C ASP A 206 -11.41 15.08 6.76
N TYR A 207 -12.01 14.10 6.06
CA TYR A 207 -13.27 13.49 6.51
C TYR A 207 -13.18 12.01 6.91
N LEU A 208 -12.07 11.31 6.65
CA LEU A 208 -11.95 9.91 7.04
C LEU A 208 -12.13 9.72 8.56
N THR A 209 -11.61 10.64 9.37
CA THR A 209 -11.72 10.62 10.84
C THR A 209 -13.17 10.70 11.36
N ASP A 210 -14.15 11.10 10.54
CA ASP A 210 -15.54 11.24 10.94
C ASP A 210 -16.30 9.90 11.00
N TYR A 211 -15.70 8.82 10.51
CA TYR A 211 -16.28 7.47 10.58
C TYR A 211 -15.76 6.70 11.80
N GLY A 212 -16.50 5.66 12.18
CA GLY A 212 -16.15 4.84 13.33
C GLY A 212 -14.96 3.91 13.10
N ASN A 213 -14.87 3.26 11.92
CA ASN A 213 -13.78 2.39 11.51
C ASN A 213 -13.73 2.22 9.98
N LEU A 214 -12.62 1.66 9.49
CA LEU A 214 -12.45 1.31 8.08
C LEU A 214 -12.64 -0.20 7.86
N VAL A 215 -13.22 -0.56 6.71
CA VAL A 215 -13.38 -1.95 6.26
C VAL A 215 -12.61 -2.16 4.96
N LEU A 216 -11.80 -3.25 4.86
CA LEU A 216 -11.10 -3.66 3.64
C LEU A 216 -11.05 -5.18 3.53
N LEU A 217 -12.02 -5.78 2.85
CA LEU A 217 -12.21 -7.22 2.71
C LEU A 217 -11.79 -7.73 1.32
N SER A 218 -10.68 -7.20 0.79
CA SER A 218 -10.13 -7.58 -0.52
C SER A 218 -9.58 -9.01 -0.53
N ASP A 219 -9.52 -9.61 -1.72
CA ASP A 219 -8.99 -10.97 -1.92
C ASP A 219 -7.49 -11.01 -2.26
N GLY A 220 -6.82 -9.88 -2.12
CA GLY A 220 -5.38 -9.73 -2.30
C GLY A 220 -4.93 -8.28 -2.12
N GLU A 221 -3.88 -8.08 -1.32
CA GLU A 221 -3.19 -6.81 -1.09
C GLU A 221 -1.69 -7.04 -0.99
N ALA A 222 -0.89 -6.14 -1.55
CA ALA A 222 0.55 -6.17 -1.32
C ALA A 222 0.91 -5.52 0.03
N HIS A 223 0.52 -4.27 0.23
CA HIS A 223 0.54 -3.52 1.49
C HIS A 223 -0.39 -2.32 1.32
N SER A 224 -1.56 -2.40 1.90
CA SER A 224 -2.64 -1.45 1.63
C SER A 224 -2.40 -0.09 2.24
N LEU A 225 -2.39 0.97 1.40
CA LEU A 225 -2.24 2.35 1.84
C LEU A 225 -3.43 2.80 2.69
N VAL A 226 -4.66 2.45 2.28
CA VAL A 226 -5.87 2.90 2.98
C VAL A 226 -5.96 2.39 4.42
N ILE A 227 -5.34 1.27 4.75
CA ILE A 227 -5.25 0.80 6.15
C ILE A 227 -4.37 1.74 6.98
N MET A 228 -3.21 2.15 6.44
CA MET A 228 -2.33 3.10 7.13
C MET A 228 -2.96 4.49 7.22
N GLU A 229 -3.69 4.90 6.18
CA GLU A 229 -4.48 6.14 6.15
C GLU A 229 -5.59 6.11 7.23
N ALA A 230 -6.25 4.96 7.42
CA ALA A 230 -7.22 4.77 8.50
C ALA A 230 -6.57 4.96 9.89
N PHE A 231 -5.42 4.34 10.13
CA PHE A 231 -4.70 4.54 11.40
C PHE A 231 -4.24 5.99 11.58
N ALA A 232 -3.83 6.67 10.50
CA ALA A 232 -3.47 8.09 10.55
C ALA A 232 -4.65 9.00 10.89
N ALA A 233 -5.88 8.60 10.51
CA ALA A 233 -7.12 9.28 10.88
C ALA A 233 -7.70 8.82 12.24
N GLY A 234 -7.03 7.89 12.95
CA GLY A 234 -7.46 7.36 14.24
C GLY A 234 -8.54 6.28 14.15
N LEU A 235 -8.68 5.60 13.02
CA LEU A 235 -9.67 4.55 12.82
C LEU A 235 -9.06 3.16 13.02
N GLY A 236 -9.78 2.28 13.74
CA GLY A 236 -9.55 0.84 13.69
C GLY A 236 -9.96 0.25 12.34
N VAL A 237 -9.56 -1.00 12.08
CA VAL A 237 -9.77 -1.62 10.78
C VAL A 237 -10.35 -3.02 10.89
N VAL A 238 -11.24 -3.37 9.95
CA VAL A 238 -11.70 -4.74 9.70
C VAL A 238 -11.17 -5.17 8.34
N VAL A 239 -10.35 -6.21 8.32
CA VAL A 239 -9.60 -6.62 7.13
C VAL A 239 -9.80 -8.10 6.81
N SER A 240 -9.63 -8.49 5.54
CA SER A 240 -9.51 -9.89 5.18
C SER A 240 -8.14 -10.45 5.57
N GLU A 241 -7.97 -11.77 5.59
CA GLU A 241 -6.67 -12.43 5.80
C GLU A 241 -5.60 -11.95 4.81
N PHE A 242 -6.00 -11.58 3.59
CA PHE A 242 -5.08 -11.09 2.54
C PHE A 242 -4.70 -9.61 2.65
N ALA A 243 -5.22 -8.89 3.65
CA ALA A 243 -4.93 -7.47 3.86
C ALA A 243 -4.19 -7.21 5.19
N THR A 244 -3.56 -8.23 5.78
CA THR A 244 -2.91 -8.17 7.10
C THR A 244 -1.44 -7.80 7.07
N ALA A 245 -0.87 -7.50 5.91
CA ALA A 245 0.56 -7.22 5.75
C ALA A 245 1.05 -6.13 6.73
N ASN A 246 2.09 -6.47 7.51
CA ASN A 246 2.74 -5.61 8.52
C ASN A 246 1.83 -5.13 9.67
N LEU A 247 0.69 -5.77 9.91
CA LEU A 247 -0.20 -5.45 11.02
C LEU A 247 0.15 -6.30 12.25
N ASP A 248 0.07 -5.68 13.42
CA ASP A 248 0.12 -6.36 14.73
C ASP A 248 -1.29 -6.87 15.06
N LEU A 249 -1.55 -8.13 14.78
CA LEU A 249 -2.88 -8.74 14.90
C LEU A 249 -3.33 -8.94 16.36
N ASP A 250 -2.46 -8.67 17.34
CA ASP A 250 -2.82 -8.67 18.77
C ASP A 250 -3.52 -7.36 19.20
N LYS A 251 -3.67 -6.39 18.28
CA LYS A 251 -4.36 -5.12 18.56
C LYS A 251 -5.88 -5.27 18.40
N GLU A 252 -6.62 -4.93 19.45
CA GLU A 252 -8.09 -5.05 19.48
C GLU A 252 -8.81 -4.15 18.43
N PHE A 253 -8.16 -3.08 17.98
CA PHE A 253 -8.66 -2.23 16.89
C PHE A 253 -8.37 -2.78 15.49
N ILE A 254 -7.78 -3.99 15.37
CA ILE A 254 -7.57 -4.72 14.11
C ILE A 254 -8.36 -6.02 14.19
N THR A 255 -9.39 -6.14 13.37
CA THR A 255 -10.21 -7.35 13.27
C THR A 255 -9.98 -8.02 11.93
N VAL A 256 -9.60 -9.30 11.94
CA VAL A 256 -9.41 -10.10 10.72
C VAL A 256 -10.64 -10.96 10.47
N ILE A 257 -11.19 -10.88 9.26
CA ILE A 257 -12.26 -11.77 8.78
C ILE A 257 -11.63 -12.96 8.07
N PRO A 258 -11.79 -14.19 8.57
CA PRO A 258 -11.32 -15.41 7.89
C PRO A 258 -12.02 -15.58 6.53
N GLU A 259 -11.31 -16.13 5.54
CA GLU A 259 -11.86 -16.31 4.19
C GLU A 259 -13.09 -17.26 4.15
N ASP A 260 -13.16 -18.24 5.03
CA ASP A 260 -14.33 -19.12 5.17
C ASP A 260 -15.56 -18.40 5.79
N LYS A 261 -15.38 -17.19 6.33
CA LYS A 261 -16.44 -16.35 6.92
C LYS A 261 -16.79 -15.12 6.07
N ILE A 262 -16.08 -14.89 4.96
CA ILE A 262 -16.26 -13.70 4.13
C ILE A 262 -17.68 -13.65 3.49
N ASP A 263 -18.30 -14.79 3.28
CA ASP A 263 -19.63 -14.93 2.70
C ASP A 263 -20.74 -15.12 3.77
N ASP A 264 -20.43 -14.90 5.06
CA ASP A 264 -21.38 -14.85 6.17
C ASP A 264 -21.67 -13.39 6.55
N PRO A 265 -22.75 -12.77 6.03
CA PRO A 265 -23.03 -11.35 6.26
C PRO A 265 -23.25 -11.01 7.75
N GLN A 266 -23.84 -11.93 8.53
CA GLN A 266 -24.10 -11.69 9.95
C GLN A 266 -22.80 -11.66 10.75
N PHE A 267 -21.87 -12.58 10.45
CA PHE A 267 -20.54 -12.61 11.07
C PHE A 267 -19.74 -11.34 10.71
N VAL A 268 -19.76 -10.95 9.44
CA VAL A 268 -19.06 -9.75 8.96
C VAL A 268 -19.62 -8.50 9.61
N GLU A 269 -20.95 -8.32 9.63
CA GLU A 269 -21.61 -7.17 10.25
C GLU A 269 -21.32 -7.07 11.74
N TYR A 270 -21.41 -8.20 12.48
CA TYR A 270 -21.08 -8.27 13.89
C TYR A 270 -19.62 -7.85 14.16
N SER A 271 -18.70 -8.36 13.35
CA SER A 271 -17.26 -8.03 13.45
C SER A 271 -16.99 -6.55 13.19
N ILE A 272 -17.65 -5.99 12.17
CA ILE A 272 -17.54 -4.56 11.84
C ILE A 272 -18.05 -3.71 13.02
N LYS A 273 -19.19 -4.07 13.60
CA LYS A 273 -19.78 -3.33 14.72
C LYS A 273 -18.88 -3.34 15.95
N ASN A 274 -18.39 -4.51 16.35
CA ASN A 274 -17.51 -4.63 17.53
C ASN A 274 -16.21 -3.85 17.36
N ASN A 275 -15.56 -3.97 16.20
CA ASN A 275 -14.36 -3.21 15.90
C ASN A 275 -14.62 -1.70 15.92
N ARG A 276 -15.75 -1.26 15.38
CA ARG A 276 -16.15 0.15 15.36
C ARG A 276 -16.31 0.73 16.77
N GLU A 277 -17.00 0.00 17.65
CA GLU A 277 -17.18 0.42 19.05
C GLU A 277 -15.84 0.58 19.76
N TYR A 278 -14.92 -0.38 19.59
CA TYR A 278 -13.56 -0.29 20.11
C TYR A 278 -12.78 0.88 19.50
N SER A 279 -12.81 1.01 18.18
CA SER A 279 -12.11 2.06 17.42
C SER A 279 -12.49 3.46 17.91
N VAL A 280 -13.77 3.75 18.06
CA VAL A 280 -14.27 5.06 18.53
C VAL A 280 -13.77 5.37 19.95
N ALA A 281 -13.72 4.36 20.83
CA ALA A 281 -13.29 4.53 22.20
C ALA A 281 -11.76 4.67 22.38
N HIS A 282 -10.95 4.21 21.37
CA HIS A 282 -9.48 4.09 21.53
C HIS A 282 -8.67 4.82 20.47
N ARG A 283 -9.18 5.92 19.91
CA ARG A 283 -8.55 6.69 18.83
C ARG A 283 -7.11 7.12 19.13
N SER A 284 -6.86 7.56 20.37
CA SER A 284 -5.50 7.96 20.79
C SER A 284 -4.50 6.81 20.76
N GLU A 285 -4.93 5.57 21.06
CA GLU A 285 -4.08 4.38 20.93
C GLU A 285 -3.77 4.09 19.47
N ILE A 286 -4.77 4.17 18.60
CA ILE A 286 -4.64 3.94 17.17
C ILE A 286 -3.67 4.96 16.53
N LEU A 287 -3.80 6.24 16.88
CA LEU A 287 -2.88 7.29 16.41
C LEU A 287 -1.44 7.06 16.90
N LYS A 288 -1.26 6.54 18.11
CA LYS A 288 0.07 6.15 18.58
C LYS A 288 0.64 4.99 17.77
N TYR A 289 -0.18 4.01 17.46
CA TYR A 289 0.19 2.88 16.62
C TYR A 289 0.55 3.31 15.18
N ALA A 290 -0.18 4.27 14.61
CA ALA A 290 0.07 4.82 13.28
C ALA A 290 1.49 5.36 13.08
N LYS A 291 2.16 5.84 14.14
CA LYS A 291 3.49 6.47 14.06
C LYS A 291 4.55 5.56 13.44
N GLN A 292 4.44 4.25 13.60
CA GLN A 292 5.38 3.30 13.02
C GLN A 292 5.34 3.30 11.48
N PHE A 293 4.19 3.66 10.88
CA PHE A 293 3.99 3.74 9.44
C PHE A 293 4.31 5.12 8.87
N SER A 294 4.72 6.10 9.68
CA SER A 294 5.11 7.41 9.13
C SER A 294 6.25 7.25 8.13
N TRP A 295 6.21 7.99 7.02
CA TRP A 295 7.28 7.98 6.04
C TRP A 295 8.66 8.22 6.64
N GLU A 296 8.76 9.14 7.59
CA GLU A 296 10.04 9.42 8.26
C GLU A 296 10.57 8.19 9.01
N ASN A 297 9.70 7.47 9.73
CA ASN A 297 10.08 6.24 10.43
C ASN A 297 10.48 5.15 9.42
N VAL A 298 9.65 4.88 8.42
CA VAL A 298 9.92 3.85 7.39
C VAL A 298 11.24 4.12 6.66
N ILE A 299 11.49 5.36 6.26
CA ILE A 299 12.74 5.73 5.57
C ILE A 299 13.95 5.54 6.49
N LYS A 300 13.88 5.97 7.75
CA LYS A 300 15.00 5.89 8.70
C LYS A 300 15.29 4.48 9.17
N THR A 301 14.24 3.67 9.42
CA THR A 301 14.40 2.35 10.07
C THR A 301 14.46 1.18 9.10
N HIS A 302 13.86 1.31 7.91
CA HIS A 302 13.81 0.23 6.91
C HIS A 302 14.58 0.58 5.63
N TYR A 303 14.22 1.68 4.97
CA TYR A 303 14.74 1.99 3.64
C TYR A 303 16.24 2.33 3.64
N LEU A 304 16.66 3.37 4.34
CA LEU A 304 18.07 3.81 4.32
C LEU A 304 19.05 2.76 4.86
N PRO A 305 18.75 2.02 5.94
CA PRO A 305 19.61 0.91 6.36
C PRO A 305 19.73 -0.18 5.30
N THR A 306 18.63 -0.47 4.59
CA THR A 306 18.62 -1.48 3.52
C THR A 306 19.38 -0.99 2.28
N VAL A 307 19.19 0.27 1.88
CA VAL A 307 19.99 0.89 0.80
C VAL A 307 21.49 0.77 1.09
N LYS A 308 21.93 1.08 2.31
CA LYS A 308 23.33 0.94 2.72
C LYS A 308 23.85 -0.50 2.60
N LYS A 309 23.02 -1.50 2.93
CA LYS A 309 23.40 -2.93 2.76
C LYS A 309 23.53 -3.33 1.28
N VAL A 310 22.77 -2.70 0.38
CA VAL A 310 22.85 -2.98 -1.06
C VAL A 310 24.05 -2.28 -1.70
N ILE A 311 24.42 -1.12 -1.20
CA ILE A 311 25.60 -0.36 -1.67
C ILE A 311 26.92 -1.05 -1.23
N GLY A 312 26.98 -1.65 -0.05
CA GLY A 312 28.14 -2.31 0.56
C GLY A 312 28.72 -1.48 1.67
#